data_58bcec2841d9534d8b9ea78c4da6071f
#
_entry.id   58bcec2841d9534d8b9ea78c4da6071f
#
_cell.length_a   1.000
_cell.length_b   1.000
_cell.length_c   1.000
_cell.angle_alpha   90.00
_cell.angle_beta   90.00
_cell.angle_gamma   90.00
#
_symmetry.space_group_name_H-M   'P 1'
#
loop_
_entity.id
_entity.type
_entity.pdbx_description
1 polymer ?
#
loop_
_entity_poly.entity_id
_entity_poly.type
_entity_poly.pdbx_seq_one_letter_code
_entity_poly.pdbx_strand_id
1 'polypeptide(L)'
;PASTRIGLAVYLCRATVGWTPELRKEFFGYLDVLAQAEGGNSLKGFVRNIRKEALAAAPEAERPELEQIAPVAARKPAAPIPAAAGPGRLWTHAEALKAWEDAKAKKTFDFANSQKMFAAALCSQCHRMGNDGGAQGPDLSGLGARTAPADVLMSIVQPSAVLSDQYANSVIGRVDGGKTIGRILNEEGDKLELSVNPFDPSVTISVNRSDILSIDRSPDSPMPVGLINSLNAQEVADLLAYLVSGANPKDSLYSK
;
A
#
# COMPACT_ATOMS: atom_id res chain seq x y z
N PRO A 1 8.90 3.51 24.18
CA PRO A 1 8.96 3.18 22.77
C PRO A 1 7.59 3.43 22.09
N ALA A 2 7.58 3.80 20.81
CA ALA A 2 6.33 4.07 20.06
C ALA A 2 5.40 2.84 20.06
N SER A 3 5.95 1.64 19.97
CA SER A 3 5.21 0.37 20.00
C SER A 3 4.37 0.18 21.28
N THR A 4 4.92 0.54 22.45
CA THR A 4 4.20 0.45 23.73
C THR A 4 3.02 1.44 23.77
N ARG A 5 3.21 2.63 23.22
CA ARG A 5 2.21 3.70 23.17
C ARG A 5 1.05 3.35 22.23
N ILE A 6 1.33 2.72 21.10
CA ILE A 6 0.33 2.23 20.15
C ILE A 6 -0.47 1.10 20.81
N GLY A 7 0.19 0.15 21.47
CA GLY A 7 -0.50 -0.93 22.21
C GLY A 7 -1.48 -0.39 23.24
N LEU A 8 -1.07 0.62 24.02
CA LEU A 8 -1.97 1.27 24.99
C LEU A 8 -3.18 1.92 24.31
N ALA A 9 -2.98 2.60 23.17
CA ALA A 9 -4.07 3.24 22.44
C ALA A 9 -5.10 2.23 21.93
N VAL A 10 -4.67 1.02 21.52
CA VAL A 10 -5.56 -0.08 21.10
C VAL A 10 -6.46 -0.56 22.24
N TYR A 11 -5.92 -0.64 23.46
CA TYR A 11 -6.75 -1.03 24.62
C TYR A 11 -7.68 0.11 25.04
N LEU A 12 -7.19 1.33 25.06
CA LEU A 12 -7.96 2.50 25.50
C LEU A 12 -9.11 2.84 24.55
N CYS A 13 -8.97 2.63 23.25
CA CYS A 13 -10.03 3.00 22.29
C CYS A 13 -11.33 2.19 22.49
N ARG A 14 -11.26 1.03 23.14
CA ARG A 14 -12.41 0.16 23.44
C ARG A 14 -12.91 0.25 24.87
N ALA A 15 -12.19 0.98 25.73
CA ALA A 15 -12.58 1.12 27.11
C ALA A 15 -13.85 1.97 27.23
N THR A 16 -14.85 1.46 27.96
CA THR A 16 -16.14 2.13 28.16
C THR A 16 -16.26 2.76 29.54
N VAL A 17 -15.34 2.46 30.47
CA VAL A 17 -15.34 2.93 31.85
C VAL A 17 -14.04 3.68 32.18
N GLY A 18 -14.09 4.55 33.20
CA GLY A 18 -12.91 5.30 33.67
C GLY A 18 -12.60 6.56 32.84
N TRP A 19 -13.44 6.91 31.89
CA TRP A 19 -13.29 8.11 31.07
C TRP A 19 -14.06 9.30 31.68
N THR A 20 -13.38 10.47 31.67
CA THR A 20 -14.03 11.77 31.76
C THR A 20 -14.03 12.42 30.37
N PRO A 21 -14.88 13.45 30.11
CA PRO A 21 -14.83 14.18 28.85
C PRO A 21 -13.43 14.76 28.53
N GLU A 22 -12.71 15.26 29.56
CA GLU A 22 -11.37 15.83 29.43
C GLU A 22 -10.35 14.76 29.03
N LEU A 23 -10.37 13.59 29.67
CA LEU A 23 -9.48 12.47 29.33
C LEU A 23 -9.72 11.96 27.92
N ARG A 24 -10.98 11.93 27.45
CA ARG A 24 -11.27 11.57 26.07
C ARG A 24 -10.71 12.59 25.10
N LYS A 25 -10.87 13.90 25.35
CA LYS A 25 -10.29 14.97 24.52
C LYS A 25 -8.77 14.85 24.45
N GLU A 26 -8.12 14.62 25.57
CA GLU A 26 -6.68 14.40 25.66
C GLU A 26 -6.24 13.17 24.84
N PHE A 27 -6.97 12.06 24.95
CA PHE A 27 -6.71 10.85 24.18
C PHE A 27 -6.86 11.08 22.68
N PHE A 28 -7.88 11.79 22.21
CA PHE A 28 -8.04 12.13 20.79
C PHE A 28 -6.93 13.04 20.28
N GLY A 29 -6.49 14.03 21.07
CA GLY A 29 -5.32 14.86 20.75
C GLY A 29 -4.03 14.03 20.67
N TYR A 30 -3.89 13.03 21.56
CA TYR A 30 -2.76 12.11 21.55
C TYR A 30 -2.72 11.20 20.31
N LEU A 31 -3.88 10.78 19.77
CA LEU A 31 -3.94 10.00 18.54
C LEU A 31 -3.36 10.77 17.33
N ASP A 32 -3.50 12.11 17.29
CA ASP A 32 -2.86 12.94 16.26
C ASP A 32 -1.33 12.89 16.38
N VAL A 33 -0.80 13.01 17.59
CA VAL A 33 0.65 12.89 17.85
C VAL A 33 1.17 11.51 17.42
N LEU A 34 0.41 10.43 17.68
CA LEU A 34 0.78 9.09 17.23
C LEU A 34 0.79 8.97 15.70
N ALA A 35 -0.16 9.63 15.02
CA ALA A 35 -0.25 9.60 13.55
C ALA A 35 0.91 10.32 12.87
N GLN A 36 1.59 11.23 13.59
CA GLN A 36 2.77 11.96 13.10
C GLN A 36 4.09 11.24 13.38
N ALA A 37 4.07 10.17 14.19
CA ALA A 37 5.26 9.39 14.49
C ALA A 37 5.78 8.65 13.25
N GLU A 38 7.07 8.28 13.27
CA GLU A 38 7.68 7.47 12.23
C GLU A 38 6.99 6.11 12.12
N GLY A 39 6.52 5.76 10.94
CA GLY A 39 5.75 4.52 10.68
C GLY A 39 4.97 4.55 9.37
N GLY A 40 5.08 5.64 8.63
CA GLY A 40 4.51 5.79 7.28
C GLY A 40 2.98 5.76 7.23
N ASN A 41 2.44 5.50 6.04
CA ASN A 41 1.00 5.49 5.79
C ASN A 41 0.26 4.37 6.53
N SER A 42 0.93 3.24 6.80
CA SER A 42 0.36 2.12 7.56
C SER A 42 0.04 2.53 9.00
N LEU A 43 0.94 3.26 9.67
CA LEU A 43 0.70 3.77 11.01
C LEU A 43 -0.48 4.74 11.03
N LYS A 44 -0.54 5.67 10.07
CA LYS A 44 -1.65 6.62 9.93
C LYS A 44 -2.99 5.92 9.72
N GLY A 45 -3.01 4.86 8.91
CA GLY A 45 -4.19 4.01 8.71
C GLY A 45 -4.63 3.33 10.00
N PHE A 46 -3.68 2.78 10.73
CA PHE A 46 -3.92 2.11 12.00
C PHE A 46 -4.46 3.09 13.06
N VAL A 47 -3.86 4.27 13.18
CA VAL A 47 -4.35 5.31 14.12
C VAL A 47 -5.75 5.80 13.75
N ARG A 48 -6.09 5.90 12.45
CA ARG A 48 -7.46 6.21 12.02
C ARG A 48 -8.47 5.15 12.49
N ASN A 49 -8.11 3.87 12.41
CA ASN A 49 -8.98 2.80 12.89
C ASN A 49 -9.17 2.88 14.41
N ILE A 50 -8.10 3.09 15.18
CA ILE A 50 -8.18 3.32 16.63
C ILE A 50 -9.11 4.49 16.94
N ARG A 51 -8.98 5.60 16.21
CA ARG A 51 -9.84 6.78 16.38
C ARG A 51 -11.31 6.47 16.08
N LYS A 52 -11.58 5.73 15.01
CA LYS A 52 -12.94 5.31 14.64
C LYS A 52 -13.58 4.46 15.75
N GLU A 53 -12.82 3.48 16.29
CA GLU A 53 -13.29 2.65 17.40
C GLU A 53 -13.51 3.47 18.68
N ALA A 54 -12.59 4.37 19.01
CA ALA A 54 -12.73 5.26 20.16
C ALA A 54 -13.97 6.17 20.06
N LEU A 55 -14.25 6.68 18.86
CA LEU A 55 -15.42 7.52 18.61
C LEU A 55 -16.71 6.72 18.74
N ALA A 56 -16.73 5.48 18.23
CA ALA A 56 -17.88 4.58 18.38
C ALA A 56 -18.16 4.22 19.83
N ALA A 57 -17.12 4.06 20.65
CA ALA A 57 -17.22 3.78 22.09
C ALA A 57 -17.57 5.01 22.94
N ALA A 58 -17.44 6.23 22.41
CA ALA A 58 -17.74 7.46 23.14
C ALA A 58 -19.25 7.70 23.25
N PRO A 59 -19.71 8.37 24.35
CA PRO A 59 -21.10 8.81 24.48
C PRO A 59 -21.52 9.67 23.30
N GLU A 60 -22.76 9.50 22.86
CA GLU A 60 -23.27 10.18 21.67
C GLU A 60 -23.17 11.72 21.78
N ALA A 61 -23.42 12.25 22.97
CA ALA A 61 -23.34 13.69 23.24
C ALA A 61 -21.92 14.27 23.08
N GLU A 62 -20.87 13.47 23.24
CA GLU A 62 -19.47 13.92 23.13
C GLU A 62 -18.90 13.78 21.73
N ARG A 63 -19.49 12.91 20.88
CA ARG A 63 -18.95 12.61 19.54
C ARG A 63 -18.73 13.81 18.65
N PRO A 64 -19.67 14.80 18.55
CA PRO A 64 -19.49 15.95 17.68
C PRO A 64 -18.26 16.78 18.03
N GLU A 65 -17.94 16.92 19.31
CA GLU A 65 -16.77 17.64 19.79
C GLU A 65 -15.48 16.84 19.54
N LEU A 66 -15.52 15.53 19.82
CA LEU A 66 -14.39 14.63 19.64
C LEU A 66 -14.00 14.48 18.15
N GLU A 67 -14.96 14.55 17.23
CA GLU A 67 -14.70 14.53 15.79
C GLU A 67 -13.86 15.71 15.33
N GLN A 68 -14.00 16.88 15.98
CA GLN A 68 -13.28 18.10 15.64
C GLN A 68 -11.87 18.16 16.25
N ILE A 69 -11.58 17.36 17.26
CA ILE A 69 -10.25 17.33 17.88
C ILE A 69 -9.28 16.61 16.95
N ALA A 70 -8.32 17.40 16.42
CA ALA A 70 -7.21 16.92 15.61
C ALA A 70 -7.64 15.76 14.68
N PRO A 71 -8.52 15.99 13.70
CA PRO A 71 -8.87 14.94 12.77
C PRO A 71 -7.57 14.47 12.15
N VAL A 72 -7.25 13.17 12.32
CA VAL A 72 -6.06 12.57 11.67
C VAL A 72 -6.12 13.01 10.22
N ALA A 73 -5.19 13.88 9.83
CA ALA A 73 -5.26 14.63 8.59
C ALA A 73 -5.72 13.73 7.46
N ALA A 74 -6.78 14.12 6.79
CA ALA A 74 -7.25 13.43 5.60
C ALA A 74 -6.02 13.15 4.75
N ARG A 75 -5.92 11.95 4.18
CA ARG A 75 -4.79 11.54 3.32
C ARG A 75 -4.38 12.76 2.52
N LYS A 76 -3.16 13.27 2.80
CA LYS A 76 -2.63 14.42 2.06
C LYS A 76 -2.89 14.14 0.58
N PRO A 77 -3.50 15.06 -0.19
CA PRO A 77 -3.76 14.81 -1.60
C PRO A 77 -2.50 14.18 -2.17
N ALA A 78 -2.63 13.04 -2.82
CA ALA A 78 -1.47 12.35 -3.38
C ALA A 78 -0.70 13.38 -4.19
N ALA A 79 0.60 13.50 -3.97
CA ALA A 79 1.42 14.37 -4.78
C ALA A 79 1.15 14.03 -6.25
N PRO A 80 1.11 15.02 -7.15
CA PRO A 80 0.86 14.75 -8.56
C PRO A 80 1.82 13.65 -9.02
N ILE A 81 1.26 12.63 -9.68
CA ILE A 81 2.06 11.53 -10.21
C ILE A 81 3.04 12.14 -11.22
N PRO A 82 4.34 12.01 -11.01
CA PRO A 82 5.30 12.58 -11.94
C PRO A 82 5.16 11.88 -13.30
N ALA A 83 5.22 12.66 -14.39
CA ALA A 83 5.22 12.10 -15.73
C ALA A 83 6.57 11.44 -16.05
N ALA A 84 6.52 10.30 -16.72
CA ALA A 84 7.67 9.75 -17.43
C ALA A 84 8.05 10.66 -18.61
N ALA A 85 9.33 10.71 -18.98
CA ALA A 85 9.76 11.44 -20.16
C ALA A 85 9.37 10.70 -21.45
N GLY A 86 9.31 9.35 -21.39
CA GLY A 86 8.96 8.53 -22.55
C GLY A 86 9.95 8.68 -23.72
N PRO A 87 9.55 8.33 -24.92
CA PRO A 87 8.32 7.62 -25.24
C PRO A 87 8.29 6.22 -24.62
N GLY A 88 7.11 5.82 -24.17
CA GLY A 88 6.88 4.47 -23.65
C GLY A 88 6.70 3.45 -24.79
N ARG A 89 6.63 2.17 -24.40
CA ARG A 89 6.41 1.03 -25.30
C ARG A 89 5.89 -0.17 -24.51
N LEU A 90 5.39 -1.16 -25.20
CA LEU A 90 5.16 -2.46 -24.59
C LEU A 90 6.52 -3.11 -24.29
N TRP A 91 6.71 -3.47 -23.03
CA TRP A 91 7.96 -4.08 -22.57
C TRP A 91 7.80 -5.59 -22.43
N THR A 92 8.69 -6.34 -23.06
CA THR A 92 8.95 -7.73 -22.71
C THR A 92 9.98 -7.79 -21.59
N HIS A 93 10.01 -8.91 -20.85
CA HIS A 93 11.02 -9.15 -19.82
C HIS A 93 12.46 -9.05 -20.38
N ALA A 94 12.72 -9.66 -21.54
CA ALA A 94 14.05 -9.64 -22.16
C ALA A 94 14.51 -8.22 -22.54
N GLU A 95 13.61 -7.39 -23.06
CA GLU A 95 13.92 -6.00 -23.42
C GLU A 95 14.15 -5.13 -22.17
N ALA A 96 13.35 -5.30 -21.12
CA ALA A 96 13.53 -4.59 -19.87
C ALA A 96 14.85 -4.99 -19.18
N LEU A 97 15.19 -6.27 -19.21
CA LEU A 97 16.46 -6.78 -18.67
C LEU A 97 17.64 -6.23 -19.47
N LYS A 98 17.54 -6.20 -20.80
CA LYS A 98 18.59 -5.58 -21.65
C LYS A 98 18.78 -4.10 -21.33
N ALA A 99 17.70 -3.34 -21.13
CA ALA A 99 17.79 -1.93 -20.74
C ALA A 99 18.53 -1.75 -19.41
N TRP A 100 18.27 -2.61 -18.44
CA TRP A 100 19.00 -2.65 -17.17
C TRP A 100 20.50 -2.93 -17.37
N GLU A 101 20.85 -3.99 -18.12
CA GLU A 101 22.24 -4.38 -18.33
C GLU A 101 23.02 -3.27 -19.08
N ASP A 102 22.41 -2.65 -20.10
CA ASP A 102 23.01 -1.56 -20.86
C ASP A 102 23.28 -0.33 -19.96
N ALA A 103 22.32 0.04 -19.09
CA ALA A 103 22.50 1.15 -18.16
C ALA A 103 23.55 0.86 -17.09
N LYS A 104 23.58 -0.38 -16.56
CA LYS A 104 24.57 -0.84 -15.60
C LYS A 104 25.98 -0.81 -16.17
N ALA A 105 26.17 -1.30 -17.40
CA ALA A 105 27.48 -1.27 -18.08
C ALA A 105 27.98 0.15 -18.32
N LYS A 106 27.07 1.09 -18.60
CA LYS A 106 27.39 2.52 -18.84
C LYS A 106 27.44 3.36 -17.57
N LYS A 107 27.05 2.80 -16.42
CA LYS A 107 26.91 3.52 -15.13
C LYS A 107 26.03 4.77 -15.23
N THR A 108 24.87 4.67 -15.87
CA THR A 108 24.01 5.81 -16.17
C THR A 108 22.85 6.01 -15.19
N PHE A 109 22.83 5.28 -14.08
CA PHE A 109 21.76 5.41 -13.10
C PHE A 109 21.77 6.78 -12.41
N ASP A 110 20.58 7.35 -12.25
CA ASP A 110 20.34 8.58 -11.51
C ASP A 110 19.34 8.35 -10.39
N PHE A 111 19.74 8.59 -9.14
CA PHE A 111 18.90 8.31 -7.98
C PHE A 111 17.61 9.14 -7.96
N ALA A 112 17.68 10.44 -8.30
CA ALA A 112 16.51 11.30 -8.28
C ALA A 112 15.50 10.88 -9.34
N ASN A 113 15.98 10.51 -10.54
CA ASN A 113 15.12 9.95 -11.58
C ASN A 113 14.57 8.57 -11.18
N SER A 114 15.40 7.73 -10.56
CA SER A 114 15.01 6.40 -10.05
C SER A 114 13.84 6.50 -9.07
N GLN A 115 13.93 7.40 -8.08
CA GLN A 115 12.85 7.67 -7.13
C GLN A 115 11.58 8.20 -7.83
N LYS A 116 11.75 9.11 -8.81
CA LYS A 116 10.65 9.64 -9.61
C LYS A 116 9.93 8.53 -10.39
N MET A 117 10.66 7.58 -10.97
CA MET A 117 10.08 6.47 -11.75
C MET A 117 9.27 5.51 -10.87
N PHE A 118 9.62 5.31 -9.61
CA PHE A 118 8.82 4.52 -8.66
C PHE A 118 7.40 5.10 -8.46
N ALA A 119 7.28 6.42 -8.47
CA ALA A 119 5.98 7.09 -8.43
C ALA A 119 5.30 7.12 -9.80
N ALA A 120 6.04 7.39 -10.89
CA ALA A 120 5.53 7.48 -12.26
C ALA A 120 4.92 6.15 -12.74
N ALA A 121 5.54 5.02 -12.38
CA ALA A 121 5.03 3.67 -12.64
C ALA A 121 3.97 3.22 -11.62
N LEU A 122 3.43 4.11 -10.77
CA LEU A 122 2.39 3.86 -9.77
C LEU A 122 2.77 2.83 -8.68
N CYS A 123 4.02 2.41 -8.58
CA CYS A 123 4.47 1.42 -7.60
C CYS A 123 4.16 1.86 -6.17
N SER A 124 4.36 3.16 -5.87
CA SER A 124 4.11 3.77 -4.56
C SER A 124 2.63 3.78 -4.14
N GLN A 125 1.69 3.56 -5.05
CA GLN A 125 0.27 3.48 -4.70
C GLN A 125 -0.04 2.23 -3.86
N CYS A 126 0.67 1.12 -4.15
CA CYS A 126 0.42 -0.17 -3.53
C CYS A 126 1.58 -0.65 -2.65
N HIS A 127 2.82 -0.32 -3.01
CA HIS A 127 4.02 -0.83 -2.34
C HIS A 127 4.65 0.22 -1.43
N ARG A 128 5.15 -0.25 -0.28
CA ARG A 128 6.00 0.54 0.59
C ARG A 128 7.47 0.39 0.17
N MET A 129 8.20 1.51 0.23
CA MET A 129 9.65 1.58 0.13
C MET A 129 10.16 2.49 1.27
N GLY A 130 10.84 1.93 2.26
CA GLY A 130 11.19 2.64 3.49
C GLY A 130 9.94 3.10 4.26
N ASN A 131 9.81 4.41 4.47
CA ASN A 131 8.67 5.00 5.16
C ASN A 131 7.56 5.51 4.22
N ASP A 132 7.76 5.42 2.90
CA ASP A 132 6.84 5.97 1.90
C ASP A 132 6.11 4.87 1.13
N GLY A 133 4.90 5.19 0.67
CA GLY A 133 4.11 4.33 -0.19
C GLY A 133 2.90 3.67 0.48
N GLY A 134 2.24 2.80 -0.29
CA GLY A 134 1.06 2.05 0.11
C GLY A 134 1.38 0.76 0.88
N ALA A 135 0.33 0.11 1.38
CA ALA A 135 0.42 -1.16 2.11
C ALA A 135 -0.45 -2.27 1.51
N GLN A 136 -0.88 -2.11 0.25
CA GLN A 136 -1.70 -3.10 -0.45
C GLN A 136 -0.86 -4.24 -1.01
N GLY A 137 0.34 -3.92 -1.49
CA GLY A 137 1.34 -4.88 -1.94
C GLY A 137 2.42 -5.14 -0.89
N PRO A 138 3.35 -6.07 -1.17
CA PRO A 138 4.49 -6.33 -0.30
C PRO A 138 5.38 -5.10 -0.11
N ASP A 139 6.05 -5.06 1.06
CA ASP A 139 7.10 -4.11 1.36
C ASP A 139 8.34 -4.42 0.51
N LEU A 140 8.80 -3.44 -0.25
CA LEU A 140 9.93 -3.56 -1.17
C LEU A 140 11.26 -3.06 -0.60
N SER A 141 11.30 -2.56 0.64
CA SER A 141 12.49 -1.95 1.25
C SER A 141 13.73 -2.86 1.26
N GLY A 142 13.54 -4.16 1.39
CA GLY A 142 14.62 -5.15 1.36
C GLY A 142 14.65 -6.02 0.10
N LEU A 143 14.02 -5.60 -0.99
CA LEU A 143 13.82 -6.43 -2.18
C LEU A 143 15.15 -6.87 -2.81
N GLY A 144 16.08 -5.94 -3.02
CA GLY A 144 17.36 -6.22 -3.69
C GLY A 144 18.29 -7.17 -2.94
N ALA A 145 18.10 -7.34 -1.62
CA ALA A 145 18.87 -8.30 -0.83
C ALA A 145 18.41 -9.77 -1.00
N ARG A 146 17.20 -9.99 -1.54
CA ARG A 146 16.58 -11.31 -1.61
C ARG A 146 16.11 -11.72 -3.01
N THR A 147 16.13 -10.80 -3.97
CA THR A 147 15.56 -11.04 -5.31
C THR A 147 16.49 -10.48 -6.37
N ALA A 148 16.84 -11.29 -7.37
CA ALA A 148 17.67 -10.85 -8.48
C ALA A 148 16.92 -9.81 -9.37
N PRO A 149 17.63 -8.87 -10.01
CA PRO A 149 17.02 -7.86 -10.88
C PRO A 149 16.11 -8.44 -11.97
N ALA A 150 16.52 -9.58 -12.57
CA ALA A 150 15.72 -10.26 -13.57
C ALA A 150 14.37 -10.76 -13.02
N ASP A 151 14.35 -11.30 -11.80
CA ASP A 151 13.12 -11.78 -11.15
C ASP A 151 12.20 -10.62 -10.72
N VAL A 152 12.78 -9.48 -10.32
CA VAL A 152 12.02 -8.26 -10.06
C VAL A 152 11.32 -7.78 -11.34
N LEU A 153 12.04 -7.74 -12.45
CA LEU A 153 11.46 -7.38 -13.77
C LEU A 153 10.39 -8.38 -14.21
N MET A 154 10.61 -9.69 -13.98
CA MET A 154 9.60 -10.71 -14.28
C MET A 154 8.32 -10.45 -13.51
N SER A 155 8.42 -10.13 -12.21
CA SER A 155 7.26 -9.82 -11.37
C SER A 155 6.52 -8.54 -11.80
N ILE A 156 7.20 -7.59 -12.43
CA ILE A 156 6.60 -6.36 -12.94
C ILE A 156 5.91 -6.60 -14.30
N VAL A 157 6.56 -7.34 -15.20
CA VAL A 157 6.06 -7.58 -16.56
C VAL A 157 4.98 -8.66 -16.59
N GLN A 158 5.11 -9.68 -15.73
CA GLN A 158 4.19 -10.82 -15.61
C GLN A 158 3.76 -11.04 -14.16
N PRO A 159 2.98 -10.13 -13.56
CA PRO A 159 2.70 -10.14 -12.12
C PRO A 159 1.87 -11.35 -11.65
N SER A 160 1.18 -12.04 -12.57
CA SER A 160 0.44 -13.28 -12.27
C SER A 160 1.28 -14.55 -12.38
N ALA A 161 2.54 -14.48 -12.88
CA ALA A 161 3.38 -15.66 -13.06
C ALA A 161 3.76 -16.32 -11.71
N VAL A 162 4.00 -15.50 -10.68
CA VAL A 162 4.25 -15.94 -9.31
C VAL A 162 3.47 -15.06 -8.36
N LEU A 163 2.40 -15.58 -7.80
CA LEU A 163 1.51 -14.86 -6.90
C LEU A 163 1.50 -15.51 -5.51
N SER A 164 1.88 -14.72 -4.49
CA SER A 164 1.76 -15.15 -3.10
C SER A 164 0.30 -15.11 -2.62
N ASP A 165 -0.12 -16.16 -1.90
CA ASP A 165 -1.48 -16.27 -1.35
C ASP A 165 -1.85 -15.08 -0.46
N GLN A 166 -0.87 -14.52 0.24
CA GLN A 166 -1.06 -13.34 1.11
C GLN A 166 -1.58 -12.11 0.35
N TYR A 167 -1.28 -12.00 -0.95
CA TYR A 167 -1.64 -10.85 -1.78
C TYR A 167 -2.64 -11.18 -2.89
N ALA A 168 -3.05 -12.45 -3.01
CA ALA A 168 -4.04 -12.87 -3.99
C ALA A 168 -5.42 -12.28 -3.65
N ASN A 169 -6.16 -11.91 -4.69
CA ASN A 169 -7.59 -11.65 -4.54
C ASN A 169 -8.38 -12.96 -4.45
N SER A 170 -9.59 -12.86 -3.91
CA SER A 170 -10.58 -13.93 -3.96
C SER A 170 -11.62 -13.63 -5.05
N VAL A 171 -12.10 -14.67 -5.71
CA VAL A 171 -13.26 -14.65 -6.61
C VAL A 171 -14.44 -15.21 -5.83
N ILE A 172 -15.40 -14.36 -5.53
CA ILE A 172 -16.62 -14.74 -4.83
C ILE A 172 -17.67 -15.06 -5.87
N GLY A 173 -17.99 -16.33 -6.04
CA GLY A 173 -19.14 -16.79 -6.84
C GLY A 173 -20.43 -16.57 -6.07
N ARG A 174 -21.41 -15.94 -6.69
CA ARG A 174 -22.69 -15.59 -6.05
C ARG A 174 -23.81 -16.51 -6.51
N VAL A 175 -24.80 -16.70 -5.66
CA VAL A 175 -25.98 -17.55 -5.97
C VAL A 175 -26.82 -16.99 -7.14
N ASP A 176 -26.72 -15.68 -7.43
CA ASP A 176 -27.34 -15.05 -8.59
C ASP A 176 -26.58 -15.24 -9.92
N GLY A 177 -25.46 -16.00 -9.89
CA GLY A 177 -24.57 -16.24 -11.02
C GLY A 177 -23.53 -15.14 -11.23
N GLY A 178 -23.56 -14.06 -10.46
CA GLY A 178 -22.57 -12.99 -10.48
C GLY A 178 -21.25 -13.40 -9.87
N LYS A 179 -20.18 -12.62 -10.17
CA LYS A 179 -18.87 -12.77 -9.56
C LYS A 179 -18.40 -11.45 -8.99
N THR A 180 -17.78 -11.50 -7.83
CA THR A 180 -17.12 -10.36 -7.22
C THR A 180 -15.65 -10.71 -6.98
N ILE A 181 -14.73 -9.86 -7.41
CA ILE A 181 -13.30 -10.05 -7.23
C ILE A 181 -12.80 -8.97 -6.27
N GLY A 182 -12.10 -9.38 -5.24
CA GLY A 182 -11.53 -8.47 -4.26
C GLY A 182 -10.71 -9.21 -3.21
N ARG A 183 -10.05 -8.42 -2.37
CA ARG A 183 -9.32 -8.94 -1.22
C ARG A 183 -10.26 -9.02 -0.03
N ILE A 184 -10.37 -10.17 0.58
CA ILE A 184 -11.12 -10.33 1.82
C ILE A 184 -10.40 -9.55 2.93
N LEU A 185 -11.10 -8.60 3.56
CA LEU A 185 -10.58 -7.79 4.66
C LEU A 185 -11.03 -8.31 6.00
N ASN A 186 -12.29 -8.73 6.09
CA ASN A 186 -12.90 -9.19 7.32
C ASN A 186 -14.04 -10.18 7.05
N GLU A 187 -14.25 -11.08 8.00
CA GLU A 187 -15.40 -11.97 8.07
C GLU A 187 -16.04 -11.75 9.44
N GLU A 188 -17.23 -11.17 9.49
CA GLU A 188 -17.94 -10.89 10.71
C GLU A 188 -19.39 -11.37 10.63
N GLY A 189 -19.74 -12.36 11.46
CA GLY A 189 -21.05 -12.99 11.42
C GLY A 189 -21.37 -13.55 10.04
N ASP A 190 -22.49 -13.09 9.48
CA ASP A 190 -22.98 -13.53 8.17
C ASP A 190 -22.48 -12.65 6.99
N LYS A 191 -21.47 -11.83 7.20
CA LYS A 191 -20.97 -10.90 6.18
C LYS A 191 -19.49 -11.08 5.90
N LEU A 192 -19.16 -10.98 4.61
CA LEU A 192 -17.81 -10.92 4.09
C LEU A 192 -17.56 -9.50 3.58
N GLU A 193 -16.53 -8.83 4.11
CA GLU A 193 -16.11 -7.51 3.63
C GLU A 193 -14.93 -7.65 2.67
N LEU A 194 -15.07 -7.08 1.47
CA LEU A 194 -14.06 -7.14 0.42
C LEU A 194 -13.61 -5.73 0.01
N SER A 195 -12.30 -5.54 -0.13
CA SER A 195 -11.75 -4.41 -0.87
C SER A 195 -11.71 -4.76 -2.36
N VAL A 196 -12.37 -3.95 -3.17
CA VAL A 196 -12.53 -4.21 -4.62
C VAL A 196 -11.71 -3.26 -5.49
N ASN A 197 -11.08 -2.25 -4.89
CA ASN A 197 -10.22 -1.30 -5.60
C ASN A 197 -8.78 -1.39 -5.07
N PRO A 198 -7.82 -1.91 -5.84
CA PRO A 198 -6.43 -2.02 -5.40
C PRO A 198 -5.75 -0.67 -5.16
N PHE A 199 -6.24 0.41 -5.77
CA PHE A 199 -5.70 1.77 -5.60
C PHE A 199 -6.35 2.54 -4.44
N ASP A 200 -7.53 2.11 -4.00
CA ASP A 200 -8.23 2.67 -2.85
C ASP A 200 -8.84 1.56 -1.98
N PRO A 201 -8.10 1.07 -0.97
CA PRO A 201 -8.57 -0.01 -0.11
C PRO A 201 -9.74 0.38 0.80
N SER A 202 -10.09 1.67 0.88
CA SER A 202 -11.26 2.13 1.63
C SER A 202 -12.57 1.87 0.88
N VAL A 203 -12.49 1.60 -0.42
CA VAL A 203 -13.63 1.17 -1.23
C VAL A 203 -13.90 -0.30 -0.95
N THR A 204 -14.85 -0.55 -0.07
CA THR A 204 -15.24 -1.90 0.34
C THR A 204 -16.68 -2.20 -0.07
N ILE A 205 -16.96 -3.48 -0.23
CA ILE A 205 -18.31 -4.01 -0.39
C ILE A 205 -18.54 -5.12 0.62
N SER A 206 -19.77 -5.23 1.11
CA SER A 206 -20.21 -6.34 1.97
C SER A 206 -21.05 -7.32 1.16
N VAL A 207 -20.75 -8.60 1.28
CA VAL A 207 -21.51 -9.71 0.68
C VAL A 207 -22.03 -10.59 1.81
N ASN A 208 -23.34 -10.89 1.82
CA ASN A 208 -23.88 -11.80 2.82
C ASN A 208 -23.43 -13.24 2.52
N ARG A 209 -23.16 -14.00 3.56
CA ARG A 209 -22.74 -15.41 3.47
C ARG A 209 -23.78 -16.25 2.70
N SER A 210 -25.08 -15.96 2.86
CA SER A 210 -26.19 -16.59 2.15
C SER A 210 -26.14 -16.40 0.63
N ASP A 211 -25.50 -15.32 0.16
CA ASP A 211 -25.39 -14.97 -1.26
C ASP A 211 -24.15 -15.55 -1.90
N ILE A 212 -23.29 -16.25 -1.13
CA ILE A 212 -22.02 -16.81 -1.59
C ILE A 212 -22.20 -18.29 -1.96
N LEU A 213 -21.91 -18.61 -3.21
CA LEU A 213 -21.87 -19.98 -3.72
C LEU A 213 -20.46 -20.60 -3.57
N SER A 214 -19.40 -19.83 -3.89
CA SER A 214 -18.01 -20.27 -3.77
C SER A 214 -17.09 -19.11 -3.42
N ILE A 215 -15.94 -19.44 -2.82
CA ILE A 215 -14.81 -18.54 -2.58
C ILE A 215 -13.58 -19.23 -3.17
N ASP A 216 -13.09 -18.70 -4.26
CA ASP A 216 -11.95 -19.26 -4.98
C ASP A 216 -10.80 -18.25 -5.01
N ARG A 217 -9.57 -18.73 -5.10
CA ARG A 217 -8.40 -17.88 -5.29
C ARG A 217 -8.40 -17.33 -6.72
N SER A 218 -8.18 -16.01 -6.87
CA SER A 218 -7.96 -15.42 -8.19
C SER A 218 -6.66 -15.92 -8.80
N PRO A 219 -6.65 -16.35 -10.06
CA PRO A 219 -5.42 -16.64 -10.79
C PRO A 219 -4.64 -15.38 -11.15
N ASP A 220 -5.33 -14.22 -11.16
CA ASP A 220 -4.75 -12.95 -11.55
C ASP A 220 -4.26 -12.15 -10.35
N SER A 221 -3.08 -11.56 -10.52
CA SER A 221 -2.50 -10.64 -9.56
C SER A 221 -3.32 -9.37 -9.45
N PRO A 222 -3.53 -8.80 -8.24
CA PRO A 222 -4.05 -7.45 -8.09
C PRO A 222 -3.11 -6.36 -8.63
N MET A 223 -1.82 -6.67 -8.84
CA MET A 223 -0.87 -5.79 -9.51
C MET A 223 -1.17 -5.73 -11.02
N PRO A 224 -1.52 -4.56 -11.57
CA PRO A 224 -1.82 -4.45 -12.99
C PRO A 224 -0.61 -4.74 -13.87
N VAL A 225 -0.85 -5.28 -15.07
CA VAL A 225 0.15 -5.39 -16.13
C VAL A 225 0.41 -4.04 -16.78
N GLY A 226 1.59 -3.87 -17.36
CA GLY A 226 1.93 -2.70 -18.19
C GLY A 226 2.27 -1.42 -17.41
N LEU A 227 2.50 -1.49 -16.10
CA LEU A 227 2.85 -0.33 -15.27
C LEU A 227 4.10 0.43 -15.77
N ILE A 228 5.02 -0.25 -16.43
CA ILE A 228 6.24 0.34 -17.00
C ILE A 228 6.11 0.76 -18.47
N ASN A 229 4.91 0.61 -19.06
CA ASN A 229 4.74 0.88 -20.49
C ASN A 229 4.79 2.37 -20.87
N SER A 230 4.72 3.27 -19.90
CA SER A 230 4.97 4.71 -20.14
C SER A 230 6.45 5.08 -20.10
N LEU A 231 7.33 4.19 -19.65
CA LEU A 231 8.74 4.44 -19.42
C LEU A 231 9.58 4.13 -20.66
N ASN A 232 10.63 4.91 -20.88
CA ASN A 232 11.69 4.58 -21.84
C ASN A 232 12.74 3.64 -21.21
N ALA A 233 13.76 3.23 -21.98
CA ALA A 233 14.76 2.26 -21.55
C ALA A 233 15.58 2.72 -20.32
N GLN A 234 15.98 3.99 -20.28
CA GLN A 234 16.71 4.53 -19.13
C GLN A 234 15.80 4.60 -17.89
N GLU A 235 14.56 4.98 -18.06
CA GLU A 235 13.58 5.08 -16.98
C GLU A 235 13.22 3.71 -16.37
N VAL A 236 13.12 2.66 -17.18
CA VAL A 236 12.95 1.28 -16.73
C VAL A 236 14.18 0.85 -15.91
N ALA A 237 15.38 1.14 -16.40
CA ALA A 237 16.61 0.81 -15.70
C ALA A 237 16.76 1.58 -14.38
N ASP A 238 16.40 2.86 -14.33
CA ASP A 238 16.42 3.68 -13.14
C ASP A 238 15.39 3.19 -12.10
N LEU A 239 14.16 2.82 -12.54
CA LEU A 239 13.17 2.20 -11.67
C LEU A 239 13.73 0.94 -11.01
N LEU A 240 14.35 0.06 -11.79
CA LEU A 240 14.90 -1.18 -11.25
C LEU A 240 16.07 -0.90 -10.30
N ALA A 241 16.92 0.10 -10.58
CA ALA A 241 17.98 0.53 -9.68
C ALA A 241 17.43 0.99 -8.32
N TYR A 242 16.32 1.73 -8.30
CA TYR A 242 15.64 2.14 -7.08
C TYR A 242 15.16 0.95 -6.25
N LEU A 243 14.55 -0.02 -6.93
CA LEU A 243 14.00 -1.22 -6.29
C LEU A 243 15.11 -2.09 -5.67
N VAL A 244 16.18 -2.35 -6.43
CA VAL A 244 17.26 -3.25 -5.96
C VAL A 244 18.21 -2.58 -4.98
N SER A 245 18.37 -1.25 -5.03
CA SER A 245 19.14 -0.50 -4.02
C SER A 245 18.38 -0.31 -2.70
N GLY A 246 17.09 -0.69 -2.63
CA GLY A 246 16.25 -0.43 -1.47
C GLY A 246 16.07 1.06 -1.17
N ALA A 247 16.03 1.89 -2.21
CA ALA A 247 15.97 3.35 -2.13
C ALA A 247 17.19 3.98 -1.41
N ASN A 248 18.35 3.34 -1.47
CA ASN A 248 19.58 3.85 -0.86
C ASN A 248 20.35 4.73 -1.86
N PRO A 249 20.43 6.07 -1.67
CA PRO A 249 21.15 6.95 -2.58
C PRO A 249 22.68 6.75 -2.56
N LYS A 250 23.19 6.02 -1.56
CA LYS A 250 24.62 5.69 -1.41
C LYS A 250 24.97 4.31 -1.97
N ASP A 251 24.03 3.64 -2.62
CA ASP A 251 24.29 2.36 -3.25
C ASP A 251 25.35 2.51 -4.36
N SER A 252 26.16 1.48 -4.54
CA SER A 252 27.21 1.44 -5.56
C SER A 252 26.69 1.61 -6.99
N LEU A 253 25.44 1.30 -7.25
CA LEU A 253 24.79 1.54 -8.53
C LEU A 253 24.80 3.02 -8.94
N TYR A 254 24.78 3.95 -7.98
CA TYR A 254 24.76 5.40 -8.21
C TYR A 254 26.18 6.04 -8.13
N SER A 255 27.20 5.23 -7.87
CA SER A 255 28.59 5.71 -7.87
C SER A 255 29.09 5.89 -9.31
N LYS A 256 29.51 7.12 -9.62
CA LYS A 256 30.10 7.46 -10.93
C LYS A 256 31.56 7.02 -11.01
#